data_a1ebccabb444af84a6ba0e33fd6bcc3e
#
_entry.id   a1ebccabb444af84a6ba0e33fd6bcc3e
#
_cell.length_a   1.000
_cell.length_b   1.000
_cell.length_c   1.000
_cell.angle_alpha   90.00
_cell.angle_beta   90.00
_cell.angle_gamma   90.00
#
_symmetry.space_group_name_H-M   'P 1'
#
loop_
_entity.id
_entity.type
_entity.pdbx_description
1 polymer ?
#
loop_
_entity_poly.entity_id
_entity_poly.type
_entity_poly.pdbx_seq_one_letter_code
_entity_poly.pdbx_strand_id
1 'polypeptide(L)'
;LTLHHWNDWERGLAEAARVAGGSVVLLTWIGFVQHFWLADYFPEIEELDNTRFPSIEDYQMVLGEIEVIEVPIPQDCTDGFMCAYWQRPNAYLDPQVRNSISTFAMMSNQTPALGRLEDDLATGRWHQKYGELLSYTSYDYGYRIIKSSGPIGHRNSR
;
A
#
# COMPACT_ATOMS: atom_id res chain seq x y z
N LEU A 1 -3.27 -2.35 -7.51
CA LEU A 1 -1.99 -2.51 -6.78
C LEU A 1 -1.06 -3.54 -7.46
N THR A 2 -0.66 -3.31 -8.72
CA THR A 2 0.22 -4.25 -9.46
C THR A 2 1.48 -3.59 -10.02
N LEU A 3 1.48 -2.26 -10.14
CA LEU A 3 2.53 -1.51 -10.84
C LEU A 3 3.91 -1.71 -10.19
N HIS A 4 3.98 -1.83 -8.87
CA HIS A 4 5.21 -2.09 -8.09
C HIS A 4 5.84 -3.48 -8.33
N HIS A 5 5.18 -4.33 -9.10
CA HIS A 5 5.73 -5.62 -9.56
C HIS A 5 6.32 -5.54 -10.97
N TRP A 6 6.20 -4.42 -11.67
CA TRP A 6 6.71 -4.28 -13.03
C TRP A 6 8.20 -3.93 -13.01
N ASN A 7 8.99 -4.62 -13.81
CA ASN A 7 10.44 -4.38 -13.90
C ASN A 7 10.77 -2.98 -14.47
N ASP A 8 9.91 -2.48 -15.37
CA ASP A 8 10.00 -1.16 -16.00
C ASP A 8 8.60 -0.53 -15.93
N TRP A 9 8.27 -0.04 -14.75
CA TRP A 9 6.93 0.50 -14.49
C TRP A 9 6.66 1.79 -15.27
N GLU A 10 7.68 2.63 -15.51
CA GLU A 10 7.54 3.87 -16.26
C GLU A 10 7.09 3.58 -17.69
N ARG A 11 7.81 2.68 -18.36
CA ARG A 11 7.48 2.26 -19.72
C ARG A 11 6.13 1.55 -19.77
N GLY A 12 5.84 0.68 -18.82
CA GLY A 12 4.57 -0.02 -18.76
C GLY A 12 3.40 0.95 -18.58
N LEU A 13 3.54 1.95 -17.71
CA LEU A 13 2.54 2.97 -17.47
C LEU A 13 2.37 3.89 -18.69
N ALA A 14 3.45 4.29 -19.33
CA ALA A 14 3.41 5.09 -20.56
C ALA A 14 2.68 4.35 -21.69
N GLU A 15 2.92 3.03 -21.85
CA GLU A 15 2.20 2.20 -22.82
C GLU A 15 0.72 2.03 -22.48
N ALA A 16 0.40 1.82 -21.19
CA ALA A 16 -1.00 1.79 -20.73
C ALA A 16 -1.72 3.09 -21.07
N ALA A 17 -1.07 4.23 -20.83
CA ALA A 17 -1.61 5.54 -21.17
C ALA A 17 -1.76 5.75 -22.69
N ARG A 18 -0.79 5.29 -23.47
CA ARG A 18 -0.83 5.38 -24.95
C ARG A 18 -2.01 4.61 -25.54
N VAL A 19 -2.33 3.43 -25.02
CA VAL A 19 -3.39 2.56 -25.55
C VAL A 19 -4.77 2.86 -24.97
N ALA A 20 -4.85 3.53 -23.83
CA ALA A 20 -6.12 3.81 -23.16
C ALA A 20 -7.04 4.74 -23.96
N GLY A 21 -6.48 5.59 -24.82
CA GLY A 21 -7.25 6.57 -25.62
C GLY A 21 -8.02 7.60 -24.77
N GLY A 22 -7.83 7.60 -23.46
CA GLY A 22 -8.49 8.46 -22.49
C GLY A 22 -7.70 8.54 -21.18
N SER A 23 -8.39 8.74 -20.07
CA SER A 23 -7.76 8.78 -18.75
C SER A 23 -7.29 7.39 -18.29
N VAL A 24 -6.13 7.35 -17.62
CA VAL A 24 -5.65 6.18 -16.89
C VAL A 24 -6.04 6.35 -15.43
N VAL A 25 -6.54 5.27 -14.82
CA VAL A 25 -6.89 5.23 -13.40
C VAL A 25 -6.09 4.11 -12.74
N LEU A 26 -5.36 4.44 -11.68
CA LEU A 26 -4.53 3.52 -10.92
C LEU A 26 -4.92 3.54 -9.45
N LEU A 27 -4.99 2.36 -8.81
CA LEU A 27 -4.92 2.26 -7.36
C LEU A 27 -3.47 1.95 -6.97
N THR A 28 -2.90 2.79 -6.12
CA THR A 28 -1.51 2.68 -5.66
C THR A 28 -1.38 3.01 -4.17
N TRP A 29 -0.18 2.83 -3.65
CA TRP A 29 0.24 3.30 -2.34
C TRP A 29 1.38 4.31 -2.51
N ILE A 30 1.41 5.37 -1.70
CA ILE A 30 2.36 6.49 -1.84
C ILE A 30 3.28 6.66 -0.61
N GLY A 31 3.33 5.68 0.25
CA GLY A 31 3.97 5.77 1.56
C GLY A 31 2.95 5.89 2.70
N PHE A 32 3.38 5.58 3.91
CA PHE A 32 2.55 5.74 5.09
C PHE A 32 2.36 7.22 5.42
N VAL A 33 1.12 7.71 5.36
CA VAL A 33 0.74 9.06 5.80
C VAL A 33 0.42 9.11 7.28
N GLN A 34 0.17 7.95 7.88
CA GLN A 34 0.01 7.71 9.30
C GLN A 34 0.84 6.50 9.70
N HIS A 35 1.32 6.47 10.94
CA HIS A 35 2.06 5.33 11.44
C HIS A 35 1.21 4.05 11.40
N PHE A 36 1.74 3.02 10.75
CA PHE A 36 1.10 1.72 10.70
C PHE A 36 1.69 0.82 11.80
N TRP A 37 0.89 0.50 12.80
CA TRP A 37 1.32 -0.21 14.01
C TRP A 37 2.10 -1.52 13.73
N LEU A 38 1.85 -2.18 12.60
CA LEU A 38 2.55 -3.41 12.23
C LEU A 38 4.06 -3.18 12.03
N ALA A 39 4.48 -1.97 11.66
CA ALA A 39 5.89 -1.60 11.55
C ALA A 39 6.64 -1.63 12.89
N ASP A 40 5.95 -1.51 14.03
CA ASP A 40 6.58 -1.69 15.34
C ASP A 40 7.02 -3.14 15.61
N TYR A 41 6.40 -4.10 14.91
CA TYR A 41 6.79 -5.52 14.96
C TYR A 41 7.72 -5.88 13.81
N PHE A 42 7.52 -5.30 12.64
CA PHE A 42 8.23 -5.55 11.39
C PHE A 42 8.74 -4.23 10.81
N PRO A 43 9.82 -3.65 11.36
CA PRO A 43 10.34 -2.35 10.93
C PRO A 43 10.79 -2.34 9.46
N GLU A 44 11.08 -3.51 8.89
CA GLU A 44 11.48 -3.66 7.48
C GLU A 44 10.35 -3.29 6.50
N ILE A 45 9.08 -3.24 6.94
CA ILE A 45 7.94 -2.92 6.06
C ILE A 45 8.13 -1.57 5.37
N GLU A 46 8.50 -0.54 6.13
CA GLU A 46 8.63 0.81 5.59
C GLU A 46 9.75 0.90 4.54
N GLU A 47 10.89 0.28 4.81
CA GLU A 47 12.03 0.26 3.89
C GLU A 47 11.68 -0.51 2.60
N LEU A 48 11.12 -1.72 2.75
CA LEU A 48 10.76 -2.58 1.62
C LEU A 48 9.73 -1.93 0.71
N ASP A 49 8.68 -1.33 1.27
CA ASP A 49 7.60 -0.78 0.46
C ASP A 49 7.96 0.59 -0.13
N ASN A 50 8.68 1.46 0.60
CA ASN A 50 9.12 2.76 0.08
C ASN A 50 10.06 2.64 -1.14
N THR A 51 10.78 1.54 -1.30
CA THR A 51 11.66 1.30 -2.47
C THR A 51 10.91 0.78 -3.69
N ARG A 52 9.66 0.35 -3.54
CA ARG A 52 8.91 -0.37 -4.59
C ARG A 52 7.81 0.46 -5.24
N PHE A 53 7.28 1.44 -4.53
CA PHE A 53 6.18 2.25 -5.01
C PHE A 53 6.69 3.61 -5.52
N PRO A 54 6.27 4.03 -6.73
CA PRO A 54 6.58 5.35 -7.25
C PRO A 54 5.96 6.47 -6.41
N SER A 55 6.62 7.62 -6.37
CA SER A 55 6.09 8.84 -5.75
C SER A 55 4.99 9.47 -6.61
N ILE A 56 4.28 10.46 -6.06
CA ILE A 56 3.30 11.24 -6.83
C ILE A 56 3.98 11.97 -7.99
N GLU A 57 5.17 12.50 -7.77
CA GLU A 57 5.98 13.19 -8.76
C GLU A 57 6.36 12.26 -9.93
N ASP A 58 6.68 11.00 -9.63
CA ASP A 58 6.99 9.99 -10.64
C ASP A 58 5.77 9.72 -11.53
N TYR A 59 4.57 9.58 -10.94
CA TYR A 59 3.34 9.46 -11.72
C TYR A 59 3.08 10.69 -12.59
N GLN A 60 3.33 11.91 -12.07
CA GLN A 60 3.19 13.15 -12.84
C GLN A 60 4.17 13.23 -14.01
N MET A 61 5.41 12.75 -13.83
CA MET A 61 6.39 12.71 -14.93
C MET A 61 5.90 11.85 -16.11
N VAL A 62 5.26 10.72 -15.82
CA VAL A 62 4.80 9.79 -16.87
C VAL A 62 3.43 10.18 -17.43
N LEU A 63 2.48 10.57 -16.56
CA LEU A 63 1.07 10.78 -16.92
C LEU A 63 0.71 12.25 -17.19
N GLY A 64 1.62 13.19 -16.88
CA GLY A 64 1.33 14.62 -16.94
C GLY A 64 0.46 15.09 -15.76
N GLU A 65 -0.59 15.86 -16.04
CA GLU A 65 -1.52 16.31 -15.03
C GLU A 65 -2.35 15.15 -14.49
N ILE A 66 -2.37 15.01 -13.16
CA ILE A 66 -3.09 13.95 -12.46
C ILE A 66 -3.98 14.52 -11.35
N GLU A 67 -5.08 13.84 -11.10
CA GLU A 67 -5.90 13.96 -9.91
C GLU A 67 -5.50 12.86 -8.93
N VAL A 68 -5.29 13.21 -7.65
CA VAL A 68 -4.92 12.29 -6.57
C VAL A 68 -6.08 12.22 -5.58
N ILE A 69 -6.68 11.03 -5.43
CA ILE A 69 -7.86 10.82 -4.59
C ILE A 69 -7.48 9.89 -3.44
N GLU A 70 -7.79 10.28 -2.21
CA GLU A 70 -7.58 9.46 -1.02
C GLU A 70 -8.48 8.23 -1.02
N VAL A 71 -7.92 7.10 -0.56
CA VAL A 71 -8.63 5.83 -0.41
C VAL A 71 -8.42 5.31 1.01
N PRO A 72 -9.17 5.80 2.01
CA PRO A 72 -9.12 5.26 3.35
C PRO A 72 -9.57 3.80 3.36
N ILE A 73 -8.86 2.95 4.09
CA ILE A 73 -9.15 1.52 4.16
C ILE A 73 -10.27 1.28 5.17
N PRO A 74 -11.40 0.69 4.77
CA PRO A 74 -12.48 0.38 5.70
C PRO A 74 -12.07 -0.72 6.69
N GLN A 75 -12.65 -0.67 7.90
CA GLN A 75 -12.34 -1.61 8.98
C GLN A 75 -12.63 -3.08 8.63
N ASP A 76 -13.60 -3.31 7.73
CA ASP A 76 -14.07 -4.61 7.27
C ASP A 76 -13.53 -4.99 5.88
N CYS A 77 -12.44 -4.35 5.45
CA CYS A 77 -11.81 -4.66 4.16
C CYS A 77 -11.56 -6.16 4.01
N THR A 78 -12.01 -6.75 2.91
CA THR A 78 -11.93 -8.19 2.63
C THR A 78 -10.80 -8.57 1.68
N ASP A 79 -10.11 -7.59 1.11
CA ASP A 79 -8.96 -7.82 0.21
C ASP A 79 -7.68 -8.11 1.01
N GLY A 80 -6.69 -8.78 0.40
CA GLY A 80 -5.47 -9.25 1.03
C GLY A 80 -4.25 -8.39 0.70
N PHE A 81 -4.16 -7.16 1.21
CA PHE A 81 -2.97 -6.31 1.09
C PHE A 81 -2.49 -5.81 2.46
N MET A 82 -1.33 -5.15 2.50
CA MET A 82 -0.60 -4.86 3.75
C MET A 82 -1.50 -4.25 4.85
N CYS A 83 -2.28 -3.21 4.56
CA CYS A 83 -3.09 -2.51 5.56
C CYS A 83 -4.54 -2.99 5.65
N ALA A 84 -4.94 -4.04 4.92
CA ALA A 84 -6.33 -4.50 4.89
C ALA A 84 -6.88 -4.92 6.27
N TYR A 85 -5.98 -5.38 7.15
CA TYR A 85 -6.35 -5.93 8.46
C TYR A 85 -5.96 -5.01 9.63
N TRP A 86 -5.91 -3.70 9.40
CA TRP A 86 -5.39 -2.71 10.36
C TRP A 86 -6.09 -2.71 11.73
N GLN A 87 -7.37 -3.11 11.82
CA GLN A 87 -8.10 -3.32 13.08
C GLN A 87 -8.17 -4.78 13.53
N ARG A 88 -7.60 -5.70 12.76
CA ARG A 88 -7.72 -7.15 12.96
C ARG A 88 -6.33 -7.77 13.14
N PRO A 89 -5.59 -7.40 14.20
CA PRO A 89 -4.19 -7.79 14.36
C PRO A 89 -3.97 -9.30 14.34
N ASN A 90 -4.92 -10.10 14.84
CA ASN A 90 -4.85 -11.58 14.78
C ASN A 90 -4.75 -12.11 13.33
N ALA A 91 -5.26 -11.38 12.34
CA ALA A 91 -5.19 -11.81 10.95
C ALA A 91 -3.73 -11.96 10.46
N TYR A 92 -2.81 -11.11 10.94
CA TYR A 92 -1.39 -11.21 10.56
C TYR A 92 -0.68 -12.41 11.19
N LEU A 93 -1.26 -13.09 12.17
CA LEU A 93 -0.76 -14.36 12.70
C LEU A 93 -1.10 -15.55 11.80
N ASP A 94 -2.08 -15.41 10.89
CA ASP A 94 -2.45 -16.44 9.92
C ASP A 94 -1.44 -16.46 8.76
N PRO A 95 -0.76 -17.60 8.50
CA PRO A 95 0.15 -17.73 7.37
C PRO A 95 -0.53 -17.50 6.01
N GLN A 96 -1.82 -17.84 5.86
CA GLN A 96 -2.54 -17.64 4.60
C GLN A 96 -2.71 -16.14 4.29
N VAL A 97 -3.00 -15.34 5.31
CA VAL A 97 -3.07 -13.88 5.19
C VAL A 97 -1.73 -13.31 4.79
N ARG A 98 -0.64 -13.69 5.48
CA ARG A 98 0.71 -13.21 5.15
C ARG A 98 1.15 -13.62 3.74
N ASN A 99 0.79 -14.82 3.28
CA ASN A 99 1.13 -15.29 1.94
C ASN A 99 0.43 -14.49 0.82
N SER A 100 -0.66 -13.78 1.11
CA SER A 100 -1.33 -12.89 0.17
C SER A 100 -0.68 -11.50 0.08
N ILE A 101 0.24 -11.18 0.99
CA ILE A 101 0.89 -9.87 1.11
C ILE A 101 2.35 -10.00 0.66
N SER A 102 2.66 -9.43 -0.50
CA SER A 102 3.97 -9.61 -1.16
C SER A 102 5.17 -9.16 -0.31
N THR A 103 5.00 -8.16 0.55
CA THR A 103 6.06 -7.66 1.44
C THR A 103 6.50 -8.73 2.44
N PHE A 104 5.58 -9.53 2.99
CA PHE A 104 5.96 -10.64 3.87
C PHE A 104 6.80 -11.70 3.17
N ALA A 105 6.58 -11.94 1.87
CA ALA A 105 7.40 -12.89 1.09
C ALA A 105 8.86 -12.44 0.94
N MET A 106 9.16 -11.16 1.14
CA MET A 106 10.50 -10.58 1.06
C MET A 106 11.23 -10.58 2.40
N MET A 107 10.54 -10.83 3.50
CA MET A 107 11.12 -10.87 4.85
C MET A 107 11.73 -12.24 5.15
N SER A 108 12.99 -12.26 5.59
CA SER A 108 13.73 -13.52 5.82
C SER A 108 13.41 -14.23 7.13
N ASN A 109 13.02 -13.49 8.18
CA ASN A 109 12.76 -14.08 9.52
C ASN A 109 11.60 -13.36 10.24
N GLN A 110 10.40 -13.88 10.07
CA GLN A 110 9.18 -13.31 10.67
C GLN A 110 8.92 -13.81 12.10
N THR A 111 9.51 -14.95 12.50
CA THR A 111 9.14 -15.66 13.74
C THR A 111 9.25 -14.81 15.01
N PRO A 112 10.33 -14.05 15.26
CA PRO A 112 10.42 -13.24 16.47
C PRO A 112 9.38 -12.12 16.55
N ALA A 113 9.06 -11.50 15.42
CA ALA A 113 8.07 -10.44 15.33
C ALA A 113 6.65 -10.98 15.56
N LEU A 114 6.33 -12.12 14.96
CA LEU A 114 5.04 -12.81 15.17
C LEU A 114 4.86 -13.23 16.62
N GLY A 115 5.91 -13.76 17.29
CA GLY A 115 5.85 -14.10 18.70
C GLY A 115 5.57 -12.87 19.58
N ARG A 116 6.21 -11.72 19.30
CA ARG A 116 5.91 -10.48 20.04
C ARG A 116 4.47 -10.00 19.82
N LEU A 117 3.96 -10.07 18.58
CA LEU A 117 2.58 -9.70 18.29
C LEU A 117 1.58 -10.63 19.02
N GLU A 118 1.82 -11.94 19.00
CA GLU A 118 0.99 -12.92 19.69
C GLU A 118 0.96 -12.68 21.19
N ASP A 119 2.13 -12.44 21.81
CA ASP A 119 2.26 -12.11 23.23
C ASP A 119 1.55 -10.80 23.61
N ASP A 120 1.66 -9.77 22.76
CA ASP A 120 1.01 -8.48 22.99
C ASP A 120 -0.51 -8.56 22.86
N LEU A 121 -1.00 -9.40 21.97
CA LEU A 121 -2.42 -9.69 21.83
C LEU A 121 -2.94 -10.48 23.05
N ALA A 122 -2.24 -11.53 23.47
CA ALA A 122 -2.61 -12.37 24.60
C ALA A 122 -2.63 -11.59 25.92
N THR A 123 -1.72 -10.63 26.09
CA THR A 123 -1.61 -9.81 27.31
C THR A 123 -2.39 -8.50 27.28
N GLY A 124 -3.03 -8.18 26.15
CA GLY A 124 -3.76 -6.92 25.96
C GLY A 124 -2.89 -5.69 25.70
N ARG A 125 -1.56 -5.83 25.61
CA ARG A 125 -0.64 -4.70 25.32
C ARG A 125 -0.92 -4.06 23.98
N TRP A 126 -1.27 -4.86 22.96
CA TRP A 126 -1.67 -4.31 21.66
C TRP A 126 -2.88 -3.37 21.81
N HIS A 127 -3.92 -3.80 22.53
CA HIS A 127 -5.12 -2.98 22.76
C HIS A 127 -4.82 -1.74 23.59
N GLN A 128 -3.91 -1.83 24.54
CA GLN A 128 -3.48 -0.68 25.34
C GLN A 128 -2.79 0.38 24.46
N LYS A 129 -1.96 -0.05 23.49
CA LYS A 129 -1.16 0.84 22.64
C LYS A 129 -1.92 1.37 21.43
N TYR A 130 -2.73 0.53 20.79
CA TYR A 130 -3.37 0.82 19.50
C TYR A 130 -4.90 0.73 19.53
N GLY A 131 -5.50 0.51 20.68
CA GLY A 131 -6.95 0.30 20.83
C GLY A 131 -7.79 1.49 20.37
N GLU A 132 -7.23 2.71 20.33
CA GLU A 132 -7.90 3.87 19.75
C GLU A 132 -8.30 3.64 18.29
N LEU A 133 -7.51 2.90 17.54
CA LEU A 133 -7.80 2.55 16.14
C LEU A 133 -9.16 1.85 15.98
N LEU A 134 -9.61 1.10 17.01
CA LEU A 134 -10.89 0.38 16.98
C LEU A 134 -12.12 1.31 16.97
N SER A 135 -11.93 2.61 17.22
CA SER A 135 -13.00 3.62 17.16
C SER A 135 -13.26 4.16 15.75
N TYR A 136 -12.36 3.93 14.80
CA TYR A 136 -12.49 4.43 13.43
C TYR A 136 -13.18 3.41 12.53
N THR A 137 -13.97 3.86 11.56
CA THR A 137 -14.60 3.00 10.55
C THR A 137 -13.75 2.82 9.29
N SER A 138 -12.81 3.73 9.07
CA SER A 138 -11.81 3.67 8.00
C SER A 138 -10.56 4.43 8.42
N TYR A 139 -9.42 4.14 7.80
CA TYR A 139 -8.16 4.81 8.13
C TYR A 139 -7.29 5.02 6.89
N ASP A 140 -6.63 6.18 6.80
CA ASP A 140 -5.77 6.52 5.67
C ASP A 140 -4.32 6.09 5.94
N TYR A 141 -3.90 5.03 5.26
CA TYR A 141 -2.52 4.53 5.28
C TYR A 141 -1.74 4.84 3.99
N GLY A 142 -2.20 5.83 3.20
CA GLY A 142 -1.50 6.27 2.00
C GLY A 142 -1.94 5.59 0.71
N TYR A 143 -3.07 4.88 0.69
CA TYR A 143 -3.64 4.38 -0.57
C TYR A 143 -4.30 5.50 -1.34
N ARG A 144 -4.07 5.53 -2.65
CA ARG A 144 -4.53 6.62 -3.53
C ARG A 144 -5.03 6.06 -4.86
N ILE A 145 -6.07 6.68 -5.39
CA ILE A 145 -6.37 6.60 -6.81
C ILE A 145 -5.65 7.75 -7.50
N ILE A 146 -4.83 7.40 -8.50
CA ILE A 146 -4.20 8.34 -9.42
C ILE A 146 -4.99 8.30 -10.72
N LYS A 147 -5.47 9.46 -11.18
CA LYS A 147 -6.24 9.58 -12.43
C LYS A 147 -5.61 10.64 -13.32
N SER A 148 -5.23 10.28 -14.54
CA SER A 148 -4.72 11.24 -15.52
C SER A 148 -5.85 12.07 -16.14
N SER A 149 -5.56 13.33 -16.48
CA SER A 149 -6.55 14.29 -16.99
C SER A 149 -7.02 14.03 -18.43
N GLY A 150 -6.51 13.02 -19.13
CA GLY A 150 -6.91 12.69 -20.50
C GLY A 150 -5.82 11.97 -21.29
N PRO A 151 -5.98 11.82 -22.61
CA PRO A 151 -4.96 11.18 -23.44
C PRO A 151 -3.65 11.97 -23.34
N ILE A 152 -2.56 11.27 -23.05
CA ILE A 152 -1.22 11.87 -23.06
C ILE A 152 -0.91 12.24 -24.51
N GLY A 153 -1.06 13.52 -24.85
CA GLY A 153 -0.70 14.04 -26.16
C GLY A 153 0.78 13.75 -26.41
N HIS A 154 1.11 13.15 -27.55
CA HIS A 154 2.47 13.05 -28.02
C HIS A 154 3.08 14.46 -27.95
N ARG A 155 4.00 14.71 -27.02
CA ARG A 155 4.93 15.83 -27.20
C ARG A 155 5.74 15.48 -28.43
N ASN A 156 5.31 16.01 -29.60
CA ASN A 156 6.14 16.05 -30.80
C ASN A 156 7.43 16.78 -30.39
N SER A 157 8.50 16.00 -30.17
CA SER A 157 9.86 16.53 -30.19
C SER A 157 10.10 17.09 -31.60
N ARG A 158 10.03 18.41 -31.71
CA ARG A 158 10.58 19.14 -32.86
C ARG A 158 12.07 19.30 -32.66
#